data_8584c9d904f78bb488f178a59207a3b0
#
_entry.id   8584c9d904f78bb488f178a59207a3b0
#
_cell.length_a   1.000
_cell.length_b   1.000
_cell.length_c   1.000
_cell.angle_alpha   90.00
_cell.angle_beta   90.00
_cell.angle_gamma   90.00
#
_symmetry.space_group_name_H-M   'P 1'
#
loop_
_entity.id
_entity.type
_entity.pdbx_description
1 polymer ?
#
loop_
_entity_poly.entity_id
_entity_poly.type
_entity_poly.pdbx_seq_one_letter_code
_entity_poly.pdbx_strand_id
1 'polypeptide(L)'
;MYTILHGDILKNVLSFLSRSYIIVGSVSKEWKRNTSRYNITNVSNCVSSKDLIEFSIYNGVPVNNICTHVAKNGDFHLLKWSREIQLPWNCDTFSSAATIGNIDMLEWMFSENCPYDEDCFQNASKYGHLEALKWMKSNNFPTDVGAGWYAATYGHLHILKWAMESGENMSGICVACAYGGQLECLKWARENNMPWDHRVCSTAAYRGFLEVLIWTRSNGCPWSEDTCEHALFGGKLECFRWSLKNGCPCSERTMSCLKFSFPKFKFE
;
A
#
# COMPACT_ATOMS: atom_id res chain seq x y z
N MET A 1 32.46 -32.15 -8.96
CA MET A 1 31.87 -33.14 -9.89
C MET A 1 30.37 -32.85 -9.96
N TYR A 2 29.95 -32.00 -10.91
CA TYR A 2 28.53 -31.63 -11.06
C TYR A 2 27.88 -32.65 -11.98
N THR A 3 27.00 -33.46 -11.42
CA THR A 3 26.19 -34.42 -12.17
C THR A 3 25.23 -33.65 -13.09
N ILE A 4 25.32 -33.85 -14.40
CA ILE A 4 24.38 -33.34 -15.38
C ILE A 4 23.05 -34.03 -15.11
N LEU A 5 22.10 -33.30 -14.58
CA LEU A 5 20.72 -33.75 -14.41
C LEU A 5 20.03 -33.84 -15.78
N HIS A 6 19.53 -35.04 -16.14
CA HIS A 6 18.79 -35.24 -17.39
C HIS A 6 17.55 -34.32 -17.47
N GLY A 7 17.19 -33.88 -18.69
CA GLY A 7 16.18 -32.86 -18.96
C GLY A 7 14.81 -33.05 -18.30
N ASP A 8 14.38 -34.30 -18.03
CA ASP A 8 13.09 -34.59 -17.37
C ASP A 8 13.16 -34.43 -15.84
N ILE A 9 14.32 -34.73 -15.23
CA ILE A 9 14.57 -34.45 -13.82
C ILE A 9 14.63 -32.95 -13.60
N LEU A 10 15.25 -32.23 -14.55
CA LEU A 10 15.34 -30.77 -14.52
C LEU A 10 13.94 -30.12 -14.57
N LYS A 11 13.05 -30.61 -15.45
CA LYS A 11 11.65 -30.13 -15.54
C LYS A 11 10.88 -30.39 -14.25
N ASN A 12 11.06 -31.55 -13.63
CA ASN A 12 10.40 -31.89 -12.38
C ASN A 12 10.92 -31.05 -11.20
N VAL A 13 12.24 -30.82 -11.12
CA VAL A 13 12.84 -29.91 -10.12
C VAL A 13 12.36 -28.47 -10.35
N LEU A 14 12.25 -28.01 -11.59
CA LEU A 14 11.74 -26.69 -11.93
C LEU A 14 10.26 -26.51 -11.59
N SER A 15 9.43 -27.56 -11.68
CA SER A 15 8.02 -27.52 -11.29
C SER A 15 7.84 -27.38 -9.78
N PHE A 16 8.75 -27.93 -8.98
CA PHE A 16 8.80 -27.75 -7.51
C PHE A 16 9.31 -26.38 -7.09
N LEU A 17 10.18 -25.74 -7.90
CA LEU A 17 10.80 -24.46 -7.62
C LEU A 17 9.99 -23.28 -8.20
N SER A 18 8.67 -23.38 -8.27
CA SER A 18 7.75 -22.47 -8.99
C SER A 18 7.91 -20.97 -8.69
N ARG A 19 8.73 -20.57 -7.73
CA ARG A 19 8.99 -19.18 -7.34
C ARG A 19 10.49 -18.77 -7.30
N SER A 20 11.42 -19.68 -7.57
CA SER A 20 12.87 -19.44 -7.47
C SER A 20 13.61 -19.53 -8.81
N TYR A 21 12.92 -19.30 -9.92
CA TYR A 21 13.42 -19.52 -11.28
C TYR A 21 14.67 -18.71 -11.68
N ILE A 22 14.88 -17.55 -11.06
CA ILE A 22 16.04 -16.69 -11.38
C ILE A 22 17.34 -17.39 -11.00
N ILE A 23 17.38 -18.01 -9.82
CA ILE A 23 18.55 -18.68 -9.29
C ILE A 23 18.94 -19.84 -10.19
N VAL A 24 17.93 -20.60 -10.63
CA VAL A 24 18.10 -21.74 -11.51
C VAL A 24 18.58 -21.36 -12.90
N GLY A 25 18.08 -20.23 -13.45
CA GLY A 25 18.43 -19.73 -14.78
C GLY A 25 19.88 -19.25 -14.92
N SER A 26 20.54 -18.95 -13.81
CA SER A 26 21.92 -18.48 -13.81
C SER A 26 22.99 -19.58 -13.73
N VAL A 27 22.60 -20.82 -13.38
CA VAL A 27 23.53 -21.93 -13.12
C VAL A 27 24.16 -22.52 -14.39
N SER A 28 23.48 -22.47 -15.54
CA SER A 28 24.05 -22.90 -16.82
C SER A 28 23.36 -22.24 -18.02
N LYS A 29 24.03 -22.24 -19.18
CA LYS A 29 23.45 -21.79 -20.45
C LYS A 29 22.23 -22.61 -20.85
N GLU A 30 22.14 -23.86 -20.46
CA GLU A 30 21.02 -24.76 -20.70
C GLU A 30 19.82 -24.43 -19.80
N TRP A 31 20.07 -24.10 -18.56
CA TRP A 31 19.07 -23.62 -17.63
C TRP A 31 18.52 -22.25 -18.06
N LYS A 32 19.36 -21.34 -18.59
CA LYS A 32 18.95 -20.07 -19.18
C LYS A 32 17.98 -20.27 -20.36
N ARG A 33 18.18 -21.26 -21.23
CA ARG A 33 17.25 -21.58 -22.34
C ARG A 33 15.91 -22.10 -21.82
N ASN A 34 15.90 -22.91 -20.77
CA ASN A 34 14.69 -23.48 -20.19
C ASN A 34 13.92 -22.47 -19.30
N THR A 35 14.60 -21.47 -18.73
CA THR A 35 14.00 -20.43 -17.90
C THR A 35 13.68 -19.13 -18.65
N SER A 36 14.11 -19.01 -19.92
CA SER A 36 13.86 -17.83 -20.76
C SER A 36 12.37 -17.53 -21.00
N ARG A 37 11.49 -18.53 -20.80
CA ARG A 37 10.02 -18.34 -20.79
C ARG A 37 9.48 -17.70 -19.51
N TYR A 38 10.28 -17.61 -18.47
CA TYR A 38 9.90 -17.11 -17.14
C TYR A 38 10.77 -15.93 -16.76
N ASN A 39 10.75 -14.87 -17.58
CA ASN A 39 11.46 -13.61 -17.36
C ASN A 39 10.93 -12.85 -16.13
N ILE A 40 10.83 -13.52 -14.98
CA ILE A 40 10.45 -12.91 -13.72
C ILE A 40 11.70 -12.76 -12.88
N THR A 41 12.41 -11.68 -13.10
CA THR A 41 13.44 -11.15 -12.21
C THR A 41 12.80 -10.65 -10.90
N ASN A 42 12.23 -11.55 -10.13
CA ASN A 42 11.66 -11.17 -8.85
C ASN A 42 12.73 -11.35 -7.77
N VAL A 43 13.48 -10.28 -7.50
CA VAL A 43 14.52 -10.21 -6.47
C VAL A 43 13.98 -10.69 -5.12
N SER A 44 12.68 -10.50 -4.85
CA SER A 44 12.02 -10.94 -3.61
C SER A 44 12.18 -12.44 -3.32
N ASN A 45 12.37 -13.27 -4.34
CA ASN A 45 12.55 -14.70 -4.17
C ASN A 45 14.00 -15.10 -3.83
N CYS A 46 14.95 -14.20 -4.05
CA CYS A 46 16.38 -14.43 -3.80
C CYS A 46 16.79 -14.04 -2.38
N VAL A 47 15.91 -13.42 -1.60
CA VAL A 47 16.22 -12.80 -0.30
C VAL A 47 15.65 -13.58 0.90
N SER A 48 15.47 -14.89 0.76
CA SER A 48 14.93 -15.72 1.84
C SER A 48 15.98 -16.42 2.69
N SER A 49 17.27 -16.37 2.31
CA SER A 49 18.39 -16.89 3.10
C SER A 49 19.73 -16.29 2.66
N LYS A 50 20.75 -16.41 3.53
CA LYS A 50 22.13 -16.01 3.21
C LYS A 50 22.65 -16.70 1.95
N ASP A 51 22.52 -18.01 1.88
CA ASP A 51 23.00 -18.83 0.76
C ASP A 51 22.38 -18.38 -0.58
N LEU A 52 21.09 -18.03 -0.57
CA LEU A 52 20.38 -17.56 -1.77
C LEU A 52 20.85 -16.17 -2.19
N ILE A 53 21.12 -15.29 -1.25
CA ILE A 53 21.68 -13.95 -1.55
C ILE A 53 23.09 -14.10 -2.13
N GLU A 54 23.98 -14.86 -1.47
CA GLU A 54 25.34 -15.11 -1.96
C GLU A 54 25.34 -15.73 -3.36
N PHE A 55 24.52 -16.74 -3.57
CA PHE A 55 24.35 -17.39 -4.87
C PHE A 55 23.85 -16.39 -5.94
N SER A 56 22.91 -15.53 -5.58
CA SER A 56 22.36 -14.52 -6.49
C SER A 56 23.42 -13.49 -6.89
N ILE A 57 24.21 -13.02 -5.92
CA ILE A 57 25.33 -12.10 -6.15
C ILE A 57 26.37 -12.73 -7.07
N TYR A 58 26.78 -13.96 -6.78
CA TYR A 58 27.75 -14.71 -7.60
C TYR A 58 27.28 -14.84 -9.05
N ASN A 59 25.97 -14.96 -9.28
CA ASN A 59 25.39 -15.10 -10.61
C ASN A 59 24.99 -13.76 -11.26
N GLY A 60 25.41 -12.62 -10.71
CA GLY A 60 25.25 -11.29 -11.30
C GLY A 60 23.85 -10.70 -11.16
N VAL A 61 23.08 -11.13 -10.16
CA VAL A 61 21.80 -10.47 -9.82
C VAL A 61 22.12 -9.08 -9.24
N PRO A 62 21.43 -8.01 -9.68
CA PRO A 62 21.67 -6.67 -9.15
C PRO A 62 21.44 -6.60 -7.63
N VAL A 63 22.42 -6.06 -6.91
CA VAL A 63 22.41 -6.03 -5.43
C VAL A 63 21.62 -4.86 -4.83
N ASN A 64 21.28 -3.86 -5.66
CA ASN A 64 20.78 -2.55 -5.21
C ASN A 64 19.53 -2.60 -4.33
N ASN A 65 18.68 -3.61 -4.49
CA ASN A 65 17.40 -3.72 -3.77
C ASN A 65 17.33 -4.92 -2.80
N ILE A 66 18.44 -5.62 -2.58
CA ILE A 66 18.44 -6.81 -1.69
C ILE A 66 18.06 -6.40 -0.27
N CYS A 67 18.72 -5.39 0.31
CA CYS A 67 18.40 -4.90 1.65
C CYS A 67 16.93 -4.43 1.76
N THR A 68 16.39 -3.77 0.73
CA THR A 68 15.00 -3.32 0.67
C THR A 68 14.02 -4.51 0.74
N HIS A 69 14.28 -5.56 -0.02
CA HIS A 69 13.44 -6.77 0.03
C HIS A 69 13.58 -7.56 1.33
N VAL A 70 14.79 -7.64 1.90
CA VAL A 70 15.03 -8.26 3.21
C VAL A 70 14.29 -7.49 4.31
N ALA A 71 14.39 -6.16 4.31
CA ALA A 71 13.67 -5.30 5.25
C ALA A 71 12.15 -5.48 5.12
N LYS A 72 11.63 -5.51 3.88
CA LYS A 72 10.21 -5.75 3.60
C LYS A 72 9.71 -7.12 4.07
N ASN A 73 10.58 -8.13 4.09
CA ASN A 73 10.25 -9.46 4.64
C ASN A 73 10.30 -9.49 6.18
N GLY A 74 10.82 -8.45 6.82
CA GLY A 74 10.96 -8.37 8.28
C GLY A 74 12.09 -9.19 8.86
N ASP A 75 12.98 -9.74 8.03
CA ASP A 75 14.10 -10.55 8.50
C ASP A 75 15.28 -9.68 8.98
N PHE A 76 15.23 -9.32 10.26
CA PHE A 76 16.21 -8.45 10.87
C PHE A 76 17.63 -9.07 10.93
N HIS A 77 17.72 -10.38 11.16
CA HIS A 77 19.02 -11.06 11.19
C HIS A 77 19.67 -11.09 9.81
N LEU A 78 18.87 -11.34 8.78
CA LEU A 78 19.35 -11.36 7.41
C LEU A 78 19.73 -9.94 6.94
N LEU A 79 19.01 -8.91 7.40
CA LEU A 79 19.34 -7.50 7.10
C LEU A 79 20.67 -7.10 7.72
N LYS A 80 20.94 -7.46 9.00
CA LYS A 80 22.22 -7.22 9.66
C LYS A 80 23.35 -7.88 8.90
N TRP A 81 23.21 -9.16 8.60
CA TRP A 81 24.22 -9.91 7.83
C TRP A 81 24.43 -9.29 6.44
N SER A 82 23.37 -8.84 5.74
CA SER A 82 23.49 -8.15 4.45
C SER A 82 24.37 -6.90 4.54
N ARG A 83 24.30 -6.19 5.67
CA ARG A 83 25.16 -5.02 5.92
C ARG A 83 26.57 -5.39 6.30
N GLU A 84 26.80 -6.48 7.00
CA GLU A 84 28.16 -7.02 7.28
C GLU A 84 28.92 -7.30 5.99
N ILE A 85 28.25 -7.81 4.94
CA ILE A 85 28.83 -8.00 3.60
C ILE A 85 28.71 -6.75 2.70
N GLN A 86 28.39 -5.60 3.28
CA GLN A 86 28.37 -4.27 2.65
C GLN A 86 27.35 -4.11 1.49
N LEU A 87 26.25 -4.87 1.47
CA LEU A 87 25.19 -4.63 0.50
C LEU A 87 24.60 -3.22 0.66
N PRO A 88 24.33 -2.52 -0.46
CA PRO A 88 23.79 -1.16 -0.41
C PRO A 88 22.37 -1.13 0.14
N TRP A 89 22.03 -0.06 0.83
CA TRP A 89 20.69 0.30 1.24
C TRP A 89 20.41 1.78 0.95
N ASN A 90 19.13 2.16 0.98
CA ASN A 90 18.65 3.51 0.66
C ASN A 90 17.40 3.84 1.49
N CYS A 91 16.75 4.99 1.23
CA CYS A 91 15.51 5.38 1.89
C CYS A 91 14.37 4.35 1.69
N ASP A 92 14.29 3.69 0.51
CA ASP A 92 13.31 2.62 0.28
C ASP A 92 13.50 1.43 1.24
N THR A 93 14.75 1.18 1.69
CA THR A 93 15.03 0.13 2.66
C THR A 93 14.42 0.48 4.01
N PHE A 94 14.61 1.73 4.46
CA PHE A 94 14.05 2.20 5.73
C PHE A 94 12.51 2.23 5.66
N SER A 95 11.96 2.78 4.60
CA SER A 95 10.50 2.86 4.43
C SER A 95 9.85 1.48 4.27
N SER A 96 10.55 0.49 3.70
CA SER A 96 10.12 -0.91 3.71
C SER A 96 10.10 -1.52 5.11
N ALA A 97 11.10 -1.25 5.95
CA ALA A 97 11.11 -1.67 7.36
C ALA A 97 9.95 -1.03 8.15
N ALA A 98 9.62 0.23 7.84
CA ALA A 98 8.50 0.93 8.45
C ALA A 98 7.14 0.27 8.14
N THR A 99 6.99 -0.44 7.01
CA THR A 99 5.77 -1.22 6.72
C THR A 99 5.56 -2.41 7.64
N ILE A 100 6.63 -2.88 8.30
CA ILE A 100 6.60 -4.02 9.24
C ILE A 100 6.39 -3.55 10.68
N GLY A 101 6.86 -2.32 10.99
CA GLY A 101 6.74 -1.73 12.32
C GLY A 101 7.63 -2.37 13.39
N ASN A 102 8.69 -3.06 13.00
CA ASN A 102 9.67 -3.64 13.93
C ASN A 102 10.60 -2.54 14.44
N ILE A 103 10.38 -2.12 15.69
CA ILE A 103 11.10 -1.01 16.31
C ILE A 103 12.60 -1.30 16.44
N ASP A 104 12.97 -2.50 16.88
CA ASP A 104 14.38 -2.88 17.05
C ASP A 104 15.14 -2.78 15.69
N MET A 105 14.48 -3.16 14.60
CA MET A 105 15.04 -3.03 13.25
C MET A 105 15.18 -1.55 12.86
N LEU A 106 14.15 -0.73 13.09
CA LEU A 106 14.16 0.70 12.76
C LEU A 106 15.22 1.46 13.57
N GLU A 107 15.32 1.20 14.87
CA GLU A 107 16.32 1.80 15.76
C GLU A 107 17.74 1.43 15.31
N TRP A 108 17.97 0.16 14.99
CA TRP A 108 19.27 -0.27 14.50
C TRP A 108 19.60 0.38 13.15
N MET A 109 18.66 0.41 12.19
CA MET A 109 18.89 1.05 10.89
C MET A 109 19.19 2.54 11.04
N PHE A 110 18.52 3.22 11.98
CA PHE A 110 18.76 4.62 12.28
C PHE A 110 20.16 4.83 12.89
N SER A 111 20.59 3.98 13.82
CA SER A 111 21.94 4.03 14.43
C SER A 111 23.05 3.76 13.42
N GLU A 112 22.80 2.96 12.41
CA GLU A 112 23.73 2.65 11.32
C GLU A 112 23.65 3.66 10.14
N ASN A 113 22.95 4.78 10.33
CA ASN A 113 22.79 5.85 9.35
C ASN A 113 22.16 5.40 8.02
N CYS A 114 21.18 4.50 8.06
CA CYS A 114 20.37 4.19 6.89
C CYS A 114 19.60 5.46 6.44
N PRO A 115 19.66 5.86 5.17
CA PRO A 115 18.89 6.99 4.69
C PRO A 115 17.38 6.77 4.88
N TYR A 116 16.63 7.84 5.19
CA TYR A 116 15.19 7.84 5.36
C TYR A 116 14.56 9.14 4.84
N ASP A 117 13.27 9.10 4.54
CA ASP A 117 12.45 10.20 4.05
C ASP A 117 11.04 10.17 4.67
N GLU A 118 10.13 11.01 4.18
CA GLU A 118 8.74 11.09 4.62
C GLU A 118 7.94 9.80 4.40
N ASP A 119 8.31 8.96 3.45
CA ASP A 119 7.64 7.69 3.17
C ASP A 119 7.70 6.73 4.36
N CYS A 120 8.72 6.83 5.22
CA CYS A 120 8.82 6.02 6.43
C CYS A 120 7.63 6.27 7.36
N PHE A 121 7.31 7.54 7.61
CA PHE A 121 6.20 7.94 8.48
C PHE A 121 4.85 7.59 7.87
N GLN A 122 4.69 7.83 6.57
CA GLN A 122 3.50 7.47 5.82
C GLN A 122 3.23 5.96 5.86
N ASN A 123 4.26 5.13 5.63
CA ASN A 123 4.15 3.68 5.64
C ASN A 123 3.81 3.14 7.04
N ALA A 124 4.46 3.63 8.08
CA ALA A 124 4.11 3.25 9.45
C ALA A 124 2.63 3.57 9.78
N SER A 125 2.14 4.74 9.34
CA SER A 125 0.74 5.12 9.52
C SER A 125 -0.22 4.26 8.69
N LYS A 126 0.12 4.01 7.42
CA LYS A 126 -0.65 3.19 6.48
C LYS A 126 -0.85 1.76 6.96
N TYR A 127 0.15 1.19 7.63
CA TYR A 127 0.12 -0.19 8.10
C TYR A 127 -0.23 -0.33 9.60
N GLY A 128 -0.51 0.78 10.29
CA GLY A 128 -1.08 0.73 11.65
C GLY A 128 -0.06 0.65 12.78
N HIS A 129 1.18 1.03 12.55
CA HIS A 129 2.29 0.86 13.50
C HIS A 129 2.47 2.07 14.42
N LEU A 130 1.58 2.22 15.42
CA LEU A 130 1.55 3.37 16.33
C LEU A 130 2.88 3.58 17.09
N GLU A 131 3.49 2.52 17.59
CA GLU A 131 4.73 2.65 18.37
C GLU A 131 5.90 3.11 17.48
N ALA A 132 5.97 2.64 16.23
CA ALA A 132 6.93 3.14 15.25
C ALA A 132 6.72 4.64 14.95
N LEU A 133 5.47 5.08 14.81
CA LEU A 133 5.14 6.51 14.62
C LEU A 133 5.55 7.36 15.81
N LYS A 134 5.30 6.91 17.04
CA LYS A 134 5.72 7.61 18.26
C LYS A 134 7.24 7.74 18.31
N TRP A 135 7.95 6.65 18.02
CA TRP A 135 9.40 6.63 17.98
C TRP A 135 9.96 7.55 16.88
N MET A 136 9.43 7.48 15.65
CA MET A 136 9.84 8.37 14.57
C MET A 136 9.57 9.84 14.90
N LYS A 137 8.41 10.16 15.52
CA LYS A 137 8.08 11.53 15.93
C LYS A 137 9.06 12.04 16.98
N SER A 138 9.46 11.21 17.95
CA SER A 138 10.46 11.59 18.98
C SER A 138 11.87 11.80 18.40
N ASN A 139 12.16 11.19 17.24
CA ASN A 139 13.42 11.35 16.51
C ASN A 139 13.32 12.36 15.34
N ASN A 140 12.26 13.17 15.28
CA ASN A 140 12.06 14.24 14.29
C ASN A 140 12.10 13.77 12.83
N PHE A 141 11.54 12.61 12.55
CA PHE A 141 11.41 12.16 11.16
C PHE A 141 10.55 13.12 10.34
N PRO A 142 10.89 13.35 9.06
CA PRO A 142 10.12 14.21 8.19
C PRO A 142 8.73 13.63 7.96
N THR A 143 7.73 14.50 7.86
CA THR A 143 6.34 14.14 7.50
C THR A 143 5.72 15.27 6.70
N ASP A 144 5.01 14.93 5.64
CA ASP A 144 4.32 15.87 4.75
C ASP A 144 2.89 16.18 5.21
N VAL A 145 2.09 15.14 5.44
CA VAL A 145 0.64 15.26 5.76
C VAL A 145 0.28 14.79 7.18
N GLY A 146 1.25 14.26 7.93
CA GLY A 146 0.99 13.67 9.25
C GLY A 146 0.37 12.28 9.20
N ALA A 147 0.37 11.59 10.36
CA ALA A 147 -0.14 10.23 10.48
C ALA A 147 -1.65 10.13 10.27
N GLY A 148 -2.40 11.19 10.62
CA GLY A 148 -3.87 11.18 10.63
C GLY A 148 -4.49 10.87 9.27
N TRP A 149 -3.95 11.43 8.18
CA TRP A 149 -4.49 11.22 6.83
C TRP A 149 -4.39 9.75 6.38
N TYR A 150 -3.23 9.14 6.53
CA TYR A 150 -3.02 7.74 6.15
C TYR A 150 -3.79 6.79 7.07
N ALA A 151 -3.78 7.06 8.39
CA ALA A 151 -4.57 6.30 9.35
C ALA A 151 -6.07 6.32 9.03
N ALA A 152 -6.61 7.49 8.65
CA ALA A 152 -8.00 7.65 8.23
C ALA A 152 -8.30 6.85 6.96
N THR A 153 -7.41 6.90 5.98
CA THR A 153 -7.58 6.19 4.70
C THR A 153 -7.54 4.67 4.87
N TYR A 154 -6.74 4.16 5.79
CA TYR A 154 -6.54 2.72 5.98
C TYR A 154 -7.26 2.14 7.21
N GLY A 155 -8.01 2.95 7.96
CA GLY A 155 -8.90 2.48 9.03
C GLY A 155 -8.22 2.29 10.40
N HIS A 156 -7.09 2.93 10.63
CA HIS A 156 -6.34 2.80 11.88
C HIS A 156 -6.81 3.80 12.94
N LEU A 157 -7.98 3.55 13.53
CA LEU A 157 -8.63 4.43 14.50
C LEU A 157 -7.71 4.78 15.70
N HIS A 158 -6.89 3.86 16.17
CA HIS A 158 -5.97 4.09 17.29
C HIS A 158 -4.89 5.13 16.96
N ILE A 159 -4.43 5.16 15.69
CA ILE A 159 -3.49 6.20 15.21
C ILE A 159 -4.20 7.55 15.06
N LEU A 160 -5.44 7.57 14.56
CA LEU A 160 -6.23 8.80 14.48
C LEU A 160 -6.41 9.46 15.86
N LYS A 161 -6.70 8.67 16.89
CA LYS A 161 -6.82 9.15 18.27
C LYS A 161 -5.51 9.76 18.73
N TRP A 162 -4.42 9.04 18.56
CA TRP A 162 -3.09 9.54 18.91
C TRP A 162 -2.69 10.80 18.13
N ALA A 163 -2.97 10.87 16.83
CA ALA A 163 -2.66 12.04 16.01
C ALA A 163 -3.40 13.29 16.52
N MET A 164 -4.69 13.15 16.87
CA MET A 164 -5.48 14.23 17.45
C MET A 164 -4.92 14.66 18.81
N GLU A 165 -4.62 13.72 19.72
CA GLU A 165 -4.02 13.99 21.04
C GLU A 165 -2.63 14.64 20.93
N SER A 166 -1.88 14.30 19.87
CA SER A 166 -0.57 14.86 19.55
C SER A 166 -0.62 16.24 18.89
N GLY A 167 -1.80 16.81 18.66
CA GLY A 167 -1.99 18.11 18.05
C GLY A 167 -1.68 18.15 16.54
N GLU A 168 -1.76 17.03 15.83
CA GLU A 168 -1.58 17.01 14.37
C GLU A 168 -2.74 17.72 13.64
N ASN A 169 -2.45 18.16 12.43
CA ASN A 169 -3.49 18.75 11.59
C ASN A 169 -4.50 17.69 11.13
N MET A 170 -5.73 17.80 11.62
CA MET A 170 -6.83 16.87 11.31
C MET A 170 -7.71 17.34 10.15
N SER A 171 -7.24 18.29 9.33
CA SER A 171 -8.00 18.76 8.17
C SER A 171 -8.20 17.66 7.13
N GLY A 172 -9.41 17.54 6.61
CA GLY A 172 -9.73 16.58 5.56
C GLY A 172 -9.84 15.10 6.00
N ILE A 173 -9.78 14.81 7.29
CA ILE A 173 -9.89 13.43 7.81
C ILE A 173 -11.18 12.74 7.37
N CYS A 174 -12.31 13.46 7.38
CA CYS A 174 -13.58 12.88 6.90
C CYS A 174 -13.52 12.47 5.41
N VAL A 175 -12.80 13.25 4.58
CA VAL A 175 -12.58 12.92 3.16
C VAL A 175 -11.65 11.71 3.04
N ALA A 176 -10.58 11.62 3.84
CA ALA A 176 -9.68 10.48 3.87
C ALA A 176 -10.41 9.19 4.28
N CYS A 177 -11.26 9.24 5.32
CA CYS A 177 -12.11 8.12 5.71
C CYS A 177 -13.04 7.66 4.57
N ALA A 178 -13.67 8.62 3.87
CA ALA A 178 -14.53 8.33 2.74
C ALA A 178 -13.76 7.75 1.55
N TYR A 179 -12.53 8.22 1.30
CA TYR A 179 -11.64 7.69 0.27
C TYR A 179 -11.24 6.25 0.52
N GLY A 180 -11.01 5.87 1.77
CA GLY A 180 -10.68 4.50 2.19
C GLY A 180 -11.89 3.60 2.48
N GLY A 181 -13.11 4.15 2.53
CA GLY A 181 -14.32 3.40 2.90
C GLY A 181 -14.43 3.11 4.40
N GLN A 182 -13.72 3.86 5.24
CA GLN A 182 -13.53 3.59 6.66
C GLN A 182 -14.65 4.19 7.52
N LEU A 183 -15.78 3.51 7.58
CA LEU A 183 -16.98 4.03 8.23
C LEU A 183 -16.79 4.28 9.73
N GLU A 184 -16.10 3.40 10.44
CA GLU A 184 -15.88 3.56 11.89
C GLU A 184 -14.97 4.75 12.21
N CYS A 185 -13.91 4.97 11.40
CA CYS A 185 -13.07 6.17 11.52
C CYS A 185 -13.87 7.45 11.20
N LEU A 186 -14.76 7.39 10.23
CA LEU A 186 -15.62 8.51 9.87
C LEU A 186 -16.65 8.85 10.97
N LYS A 187 -17.26 7.85 11.57
CA LYS A 187 -18.15 8.03 12.73
C LYS A 187 -17.41 8.71 13.88
N TRP A 188 -16.25 8.16 14.25
CA TRP A 188 -15.41 8.76 15.28
C TRP A 188 -15.00 10.20 14.96
N ALA A 189 -14.62 10.49 13.71
CA ALA A 189 -14.27 11.85 13.29
C ALA A 189 -15.44 12.82 13.51
N ARG A 190 -16.68 12.40 13.22
CA ARG A 190 -17.89 13.22 13.44
C ARG A 190 -18.25 13.39 14.91
N GLU A 191 -18.08 12.36 15.73
CA GLU A 191 -18.24 12.44 17.18
C GLU A 191 -17.27 13.46 17.81
N ASN A 192 -16.09 13.63 17.19
CA ASN A 192 -15.08 14.63 17.58
C ASN A 192 -15.20 15.97 16.80
N ASN A 193 -16.36 16.25 16.20
CA ASN A 193 -16.70 17.50 15.52
C ASN A 193 -15.77 17.87 14.34
N MET A 194 -15.09 16.90 13.71
CA MET A 194 -14.27 17.18 12.54
C MET A 194 -15.15 17.69 11.37
N PRO A 195 -14.72 18.74 10.66
CA PRO A 195 -15.52 19.31 9.59
C PRO A 195 -15.65 18.37 8.40
N TRP A 196 -16.79 18.43 7.73
CA TRP A 196 -17.02 17.78 6.47
C TRP A 196 -17.78 18.66 5.50
N ASP A 197 -17.70 18.35 4.20
CA ASP A 197 -18.42 19.03 3.12
C ASP A 197 -18.84 18.01 2.04
N HIS A 198 -19.39 18.52 0.92
CA HIS A 198 -19.85 17.69 -0.20
C HIS A 198 -18.78 16.73 -0.76
N ARG A 199 -17.49 17.03 -0.57
CA ARG A 199 -16.38 16.17 -1.01
C ARG A 199 -16.40 14.80 -0.35
N VAL A 200 -16.92 14.69 0.88
CA VAL A 200 -17.03 13.39 1.56
C VAL A 200 -17.99 12.48 0.81
N CYS A 201 -19.18 12.99 0.44
CA CYS A 201 -20.16 12.23 -0.35
C CYS A 201 -19.64 11.90 -1.75
N SER A 202 -19.04 12.89 -2.46
CA SER A 202 -18.55 12.68 -3.82
C SER A 202 -17.36 11.71 -3.86
N THR A 203 -16.49 11.72 -2.83
CA THR A 203 -15.38 10.77 -2.70
C THR A 203 -15.88 9.37 -2.43
N ALA A 204 -16.81 9.17 -1.49
CA ALA A 204 -17.42 7.87 -1.22
C ALA A 204 -18.08 7.30 -2.47
N ALA A 205 -18.80 8.16 -3.22
CA ALA A 205 -19.46 7.78 -4.46
C ALA A 205 -18.46 7.38 -5.57
N TYR A 206 -17.38 8.15 -5.75
CA TYR A 206 -16.30 7.84 -6.70
C TYR A 206 -15.64 6.50 -6.41
N ARG A 207 -15.37 6.22 -5.14
CA ARG A 207 -14.73 4.99 -4.69
C ARG A 207 -15.68 3.79 -4.65
N GLY A 208 -16.99 4.01 -4.64
CA GLY A 208 -18.02 2.98 -4.63
C GLY A 208 -18.39 2.48 -3.24
N PHE A 209 -18.06 3.23 -2.21
CA PHE A 209 -18.40 2.89 -0.82
C PHE A 209 -19.83 3.31 -0.49
N LEU A 210 -20.80 2.51 -0.96
CA LEU A 210 -22.22 2.81 -0.83
C LEU A 210 -22.66 2.97 0.63
N GLU A 211 -22.19 2.12 1.53
CA GLU A 211 -22.50 2.19 2.94
C GLU A 211 -22.06 3.53 3.57
N VAL A 212 -20.83 3.97 3.25
CA VAL A 212 -20.31 5.27 3.69
C VAL A 212 -21.15 6.41 3.12
N LEU A 213 -21.52 6.35 1.84
CA LEU A 213 -22.37 7.35 1.18
C LEU A 213 -23.75 7.42 1.84
N ILE A 214 -24.38 6.30 2.12
CA ILE A 214 -25.67 6.23 2.81
C ILE A 214 -25.56 6.87 4.20
N TRP A 215 -24.57 6.44 4.97
CA TRP A 215 -24.38 6.94 6.33
C TRP A 215 -24.11 8.44 6.36
N THR A 216 -23.23 8.96 5.49
CA THR A 216 -22.90 10.40 5.44
C THR A 216 -24.14 11.23 5.15
N ARG A 217 -24.97 10.82 4.17
CA ARG A 217 -26.22 11.52 3.86
C ARG A 217 -27.23 11.49 5.00
N SER A 218 -27.40 10.32 5.63
CA SER A 218 -28.33 10.17 6.77
C SER A 218 -27.93 11.01 7.98
N ASN A 219 -26.62 11.40 8.06
CA ASN A 219 -26.11 12.26 9.12
C ASN A 219 -25.89 13.72 8.68
N GLY A 220 -26.53 14.15 7.59
CA GLY A 220 -26.57 15.55 7.19
C GLY A 220 -25.34 16.05 6.42
N CYS A 221 -24.48 15.17 5.92
CA CYS A 221 -23.40 15.61 5.04
C CYS A 221 -23.98 16.23 3.76
N PRO A 222 -23.57 17.45 3.36
CA PRO A 222 -24.04 18.01 2.11
C PRO A 222 -23.57 17.18 0.92
N TRP A 223 -24.32 17.22 -0.16
CA TRP A 223 -23.89 16.70 -1.45
C TRP A 223 -24.21 17.71 -2.56
N SER A 224 -23.59 17.53 -3.73
CA SER A 224 -23.76 18.34 -4.93
C SER A 224 -23.92 17.41 -6.14
N GLU A 225 -24.09 17.99 -7.32
CA GLU A 225 -24.07 17.26 -8.59
C GLU A 225 -22.76 16.49 -8.81
N ASP A 226 -21.63 16.92 -8.18
CA ASP A 226 -20.37 16.19 -8.19
C ASP A 226 -20.51 14.76 -7.64
N THR A 227 -21.46 14.52 -6.72
CA THR A 227 -21.65 13.19 -6.16
C THR A 227 -22.12 12.20 -7.23
N CYS A 228 -23.09 12.60 -8.07
CA CYS A 228 -23.54 11.77 -9.20
C CYS A 228 -22.46 11.66 -10.27
N GLU A 229 -21.81 12.78 -10.62
CA GLU A 229 -20.75 12.82 -11.61
C GLU A 229 -19.58 11.91 -11.23
N HIS A 230 -19.09 12.00 -9.99
CA HIS A 230 -18.00 11.18 -9.48
C HIS A 230 -18.39 9.69 -9.40
N ALA A 231 -19.60 9.35 -8.99
CA ALA A 231 -20.09 7.97 -9.02
C ALA A 231 -20.03 7.38 -10.44
N LEU A 232 -20.46 8.15 -11.44
CA LEU A 232 -20.45 7.74 -12.84
C LEU A 232 -19.01 7.59 -13.36
N PHE A 233 -18.15 8.57 -13.14
CA PHE A 233 -16.73 8.52 -13.55
C PHE A 233 -15.95 7.39 -12.89
N GLY A 234 -16.26 7.08 -11.63
CA GLY A 234 -15.70 5.92 -10.93
C GLY A 234 -16.28 4.58 -11.42
N GLY A 235 -17.28 4.59 -12.32
CA GLY A 235 -18.00 3.39 -12.77
C GLY A 235 -18.84 2.73 -11.68
N LYS A 236 -19.20 3.48 -10.62
CA LYS A 236 -19.88 2.99 -9.43
C LYS A 236 -21.40 3.12 -9.56
N LEU A 237 -21.97 2.31 -10.44
CA LEU A 237 -23.38 2.43 -10.83
C LEU A 237 -24.37 2.26 -9.68
N GLU A 238 -24.04 1.49 -8.64
CA GLU A 238 -24.88 1.36 -7.46
C GLU A 238 -24.93 2.65 -6.63
N CYS A 239 -23.78 3.31 -6.41
CA CYS A 239 -23.72 4.62 -5.77
C CYS A 239 -24.46 5.65 -6.61
N PHE A 240 -24.28 5.65 -7.93
CA PHE A 240 -24.98 6.53 -8.85
C PHE A 240 -26.50 6.35 -8.77
N ARG A 241 -26.99 5.11 -8.86
CA ARG A 241 -28.42 4.78 -8.77
C ARG A 241 -29.01 5.22 -7.43
N TRP A 242 -28.31 4.89 -6.35
CA TRP A 242 -28.77 5.25 -5.00
C TRP A 242 -28.83 6.78 -4.83
N SER A 243 -27.82 7.52 -5.32
CA SER A 243 -27.79 8.99 -5.25
C SER A 243 -28.97 9.60 -5.97
N LEU A 244 -29.25 9.19 -7.22
CA LEU A 244 -30.39 9.67 -7.98
C LEU A 244 -31.72 9.37 -7.28
N LYS A 245 -31.90 8.14 -6.80
CA LYS A 245 -33.13 7.72 -6.11
C LYS A 245 -33.39 8.54 -4.83
N ASN A 246 -32.32 9.03 -4.20
CA ASN A 246 -32.41 9.83 -2.97
C ASN A 246 -32.30 11.37 -3.22
N GLY A 247 -32.50 11.82 -4.47
CA GLY A 247 -32.62 13.23 -4.80
C GLY A 247 -31.29 13.99 -4.89
N CYS A 248 -30.18 13.31 -5.20
CA CYS A 248 -28.93 14.00 -5.50
C CYS A 248 -29.08 14.79 -6.81
N PRO A 249 -28.68 16.06 -6.85
CA PRO A 249 -28.63 16.81 -8.10
C PRO A 249 -27.76 16.09 -9.14
N CYS A 250 -28.21 16.08 -10.39
CA CYS A 250 -27.47 15.48 -11.49
C CYS A 250 -27.57 16.34 -12.74
N SER A 251 -26.43 16.71 -13.32
CA SER A 251 -26.41 17.56 -14.51
C SER A 251 -26.90 16.80 -15.76
N GLU A 252 -27.45 17.53 -16.74
CA GLU A 252 -27.82 16.94 -18.03
C GLU A 252 -26.62 16.32 -18.75
N ARG A 253 -25.42 16.87 -18.56
CA ARG A 253 -24.16 16.34 -19.08
C ARG A 253 -23.88 14.95 -18.49
N THR A 254 -24.00 14.80 -17.17
CA THR A 254 -23.80 13.51 -16.48
C THR A 254 -24.81 12.47 -16.96
N MET A 255 -26.08 12.87 -17.16
CA MET A 255 -27.12 11.98 -17.70
C MET A 255 -26.85 11.57 -19.16
N SER A 256 -26.29 12.45 -19.95
CA SER A 256 -25.89 12.16 -21.34
C SER A 256 -24.70 11.20 -21.38
N CYS A 257 -23.70 11.39 -20.50
CA CYS A 257 -22.57 10.49 -20.32
C CYS A 257 -23.03 9.09 -19.88
N LEU A 258 -24.00 8.98 -18.97
CA LEU A 258 -24.57 7.70 -18.55
C LEU A 258 -25.15 6.93 -19.73
N LYS A 259 -26.00 7.57 -20.56
CA LYS A 259 -26.63 6.95 -21.72
C LYS A 259 -25.58 6.44 -22.72
N PHE A 260 -24.51 7.18 -22.91
CA PHE A 260 -23.42 6.81 -23.82
C PHE A 260 -22.56 5.66 -23.26
N SER A 261 -22.10 5.79 -22.02
CA SER A 261 -21.16 4.84 -21.42
C SER A 261 -21.83 3.55 -20.91
N PHE A 262 -23.11 3.62 -20.52
CA PHE A 262 -23.87 2.53 -19.94
C PHE A 262 -25.27 2.39 -20.58
N PRO A 263 -25.36 2.07 -21.89
CA PRO A 263 -26.64 2.04 -22.62
C PRO A 263 -27.67 1.05 -22.08
N LYS A 264 -27.21 0.04 -21.31
CA LYS A 264 -28.07 -0.96 -20.64
C LYS A 264 -28.44 -0.61 -19.19
N PHE A 265 -28.03 0.55 -18.71
CA PHE A 265 -28.36 0.97 -17.34
C PHE A 265 -29.85 1.15 -17.17
N LYS A 266 -30.42 0.53 -16.14
CA LYS A 266 -31.83 0.67 -15.77
C LYS A 266 -31.95 1.44 -14.46
N PHE A 267 -32.97 2.27 -14.36
CA PHE A 267 -33.26 3.10 -13.17
C PHE A 267 -34.09 2.37 -12.10
N GLU A 268 -34.33 1.07 -12.26
CA GLU A 268 -35.13 0.29 -11.32
C GLU A 268 -34.47 0.14 -9.95
#